data_94aa1be28bd0be1154e4c070e6b4e77f
#
_entry.id   94aa1be28bd0be1154e4c070e6b4e77f
#
_cell.length_a   1.000
_cell.length_b   1.000
_cell.length_c   1.000
_cell.angle_alpha   90.00
_cell.angle_beta   90.00
_cell.angle_gamma   90.00
#
_symmetry.space_group_name_H-M   'P 1'
#
loop_
_entity.id
_entity.type
_entity.pdbx_description
1 polymer ?
#
loop_
_entity_poly.entity_id
_entity_poly.type
_entity_poly.pdbx_seq_one_letter_code
_entity_poly.pdbx_strand_id
1 'polypeptide(L)'
;MKQFILLIICCLFLGKFLYAQQDKAVWITIKSENLKCWECKEVLEKYLIVENKSNMESGLVQWKINLLQGEIRVQYFPDRVSPDMIRTALNNAGFDADSEKAIEDAYKTIPAICKRAIDGGGPQPRKPCHIQPIQ
;
A
#
# COMPACT_ATOMS: atom_id res chain seq x y z
N MET A 1 31.07 -41.54 24.03
CA MET A 1 29.66 -41.33 24.33
C MET A 1 29.34 -39.92 24.86
N LYS A 2 30.06 -39.41 25.87
CA LYS A 2 29.80 -38.05 26.42
C LYS A 2 29.96 -36.91 25.39
N GLN A 3 30.94 -37.00 24.50
CA GLN A 3 31.15 -35.99 23.43
C GLN A 3 30.05 -36.01 22.35
N PHE A 4 29.48 -37.18 22.04
CA PHE A 4 28.38 -37.29 21.09
C PHE A 4 27.06 -36.71 21.63
N ILE A 5 26.81 -36.86 22.92
CA ILE A 5 25.63 -36.28 23.59
C ILE A 5 25.70 -34.76 23.61
N LEU A 6 26.89 -34.19 23.86
CA LEU A 6 27.12 -32.75 23.85
C LEU A 6 26.90 -32.13 22.45
N LEU A 7 27.30 -32.79 21.37
CA LEU A 7 27.07 -32.36 19.99
C LEU A 7 25.58 -32.37 19.63
N ILE A 8 24.85 -33.37 20.04
CA ILE A 8 23.40 -33.47 19.78
C ILE A 8 22.62 -32.37 20.52
N ILE A 9 23.02 -32.07 21.76
CA ILE A 9 22.40 -31.01 22.56
C ILE A 9 22.70 -29.62 21.92
N CYS A 10 23.92 -29.40 21.43
CA CYS A 10 24.31 -28.16 20.77
C CYS A 10 23.49 -27.93 19.45
N CYS A 11 23.29 -28.99 18.64
CA CYS A 11 22.48 -28.93 17.43
C CYS A 11 21.00 -28.66 17.72
N LEU A 12 20.46 -29.19 18.82
CA LEU A 12 19.06 -28.93 19.23
C LEU A 12 18.84 -27.50 19.73
N PHE A 13 19.86 -26.88 20.33
CA PHE A 13 19.80 -25.46 20.76
C PHE A 13 19.96 -24.49 19.59
N LEU A 14 20.82 -24.77 18.61
CA LEU A 14 21.00 -23.96 17.42
C LEU A 14 19.77 -23.94 16.51
N GLY A 15 19.01 -25.03 16.46
CA GLY A 15 17.79 -25.09 15.64
C GLY A 15 16.64 -24.20 16.13
N LYS A 16 16.64 -23.79 17.40
CA LYS A 16 15.59 -22.90 17.94
C LYS A 16 15.81 -21.43 17.66
N PHE A 17 17.03 -21.01 17.31
CA PHE A 17 17.32 -19.61 16.97
C PHE A 17 16.91 -19.22 15.54
N LEU A 18 16.65 -20.18 14.64
CA LEU A 18 16.28 -19.92 13.26
C LEU A 18 14.78 -19.63 13.04
N TYR A 19 13.93 -19.85 14.04
CA TYR A 19 12.48 -19.64 13.92
C TYR A 19 11.98 -18.29 14.46
N ALA A 20 12.87 -17.39 14.89
CA ALA A 20 12.49 -16.17 15.62
C ALA A 20 12.44 -14.89 14.76
N GLN A 21 12.60 -14.97 13.44
CA GLN A 21 12.43 -13.82 12.54
C GLN A 21 11.12 -13.95 11.76
N GLN A 22 10.01 -13.92 12.46
CA GLN A 22 8.75 -13.58 11.83
C GLN A 22 8.76 -12.06 11.65
N ASP A 23 9.02 -11.60 10.43
CA ASP A 23 8.99 -10.18 10.10
C ASP A 23 7.61 -9.62 10.45
N LYS A 24 7.59 -8.69 11.38
CA LYS A 24 6.35 -8.05 11.80
C LYS A 24 5.90 -7.08 10.71
N ALA A 25 4.63 -7.16 10.36
CA ALA A 25 4.03 -6.18 9.48
C ALA A 25 4.10 -4.78 10.08
N VAL A 26 4.52 -3.81 9.29
CA VAL A 26 4.68 -2.40 9.67
C VAL A 26 3.73 -1.51 8.90
N TRP A 27 3.47 -0.30 9.42
CA TRP A 27 2.61 0.68 8.79
C TRP A 27 3.41 1.79 8.14
N ILE A 28 2.97 2.22 6.96
CA ILE A 28 3.40 3.47 6.30
C ILE A 28 2.17 4.33 6.00
N THR A 29 2.34 5.64 6.05
CA THR A 29 1.35 6.60 5.58
C THR A 29 1.90 7.33 4.37
N ILE A 30 1.15 7.35 3.29
CA ILE A 30 1.49 8.02 2.03
C ILE A 30 0.41 9.06 1.76
N LYS A 31 0.81 10.28 1.44
CA LYS A 31 -0.08 11.36 1.01
C LYS A 31 -0.30 11.28 -0.50
N SER A 32 -1.53 11.49 -0.91
CA SER A 32 -1.91 11.53 -2.32
C SER A 32 -2.82 12.72 -2.59
N GLU A 33 -2.32 13.70 -3.32
CA GLU A 33 -3.02 14.94 -3.60
C GLU A 33 -4.36 14.72 -4.31
N ASN A 34 -4.43 13.69 -5.12
CA ASN A 34 -5.60 13.37 -5.96
C ASN A 34 -6.44 12.19 -5.44
N LEU A 35 -6.24 11.75 -4.19
CA LEU A 35 -7.02 10.70 -3.53
C LEU A 35 -8.02 11.31 -2.55
N LYS A 36 -9.08 11.96 -3.04
CA LYS A 36 -10.02 12.71 -2.20
C LYS A 36 -11.49 12.32 -2.35
N CYS A 37 -11.83 11.56 -3.38
CA CYS A 37 -13.19 11.16 -3.67
C CYS A 37 -13.39 9.65 -3.55
N TRP A 38 -14.63 9.23 -3.26
CA TRP A 38 -14.98 7.83 -3.11
C TRP A 38 -14.64 6.99 -4.34
N GLU A 39 -14.96 7.49 -5.54
CA GLU A 39 -14.63 6.81 -6.79
C GLU A 39 -13.12 6.56 -6.93
N CYS A 40 -12.29 7.50 -6.46
CA CYS A 40 -10.84 7.38 -6.51
C CYS A 40 -10.32 6.31 -5.56
N LYS A 41 -10.94 6.20 -4.38
CA LYS A 41 -10.68 5.10 -3.45
C LYS A 41 -10.95 3.74 -4.11
N GLU A 42 -12.09 3.58 -4.76
CA GLU A 42 -12.45 2.32 -5.43
C GLU A 42 -11.47 1.95 -6.55
N VAL A 43 -11.06 2.93 -7.35
CA VAL A 43 -10.06 2.73 -8.42
C VAL A 43 -8.74 2.26 -7.84
N LEU A 44 -8.23 2.94 -6.81
CA LEU A 44 -6.97 2.58 -6.16
C LEU A 44 -7.05 1.21 -5.49
N GLU A 45 -8.11 0.92 -4.76
CA GLU A 45 -8.27 -0.37 -4.06
C GLU A 45 -8.30 -1.55 -5.04
N LYS A 46 -9.02 -1.43 -6.15
CA LYS A 46 -9.04 -2.45 -7.21
C LYS A 46 -7.63 -2.70 -7.76
N TYR A 47 -6.88 -1.64 -8.00
CA TYR A 47 -5.50 -1.74 -8.48
C TYR A 47 -4.61 -2.44 -7.45
N LEU A 48 -4.63 -2.00 -6.19
CA LEU A 48 -3.80 -2.57 -5.13
C LEU A 48 -4.09 -4.05 -4.87
N ILE A 49 -5.34 -4.49 -4.99
CA ILE A 49 -5.71 -5.92 -4.85
C ILE A 49 -5.01 -6.76 -5.92
N VAL A 50 -5.00 -6.31 -7.16
CA VAL A 50 -4.35 -7.02 -8.27
C VAL A 50 -2.83 -6.97 -8.12
N GLU A 51 -2.28 -5.80 -7.85
CA GLU A 51 -0.84 -5.57 -7.70
C GLU A 51 -0.25 -6.37 -6.55
N ASN A 52 -0.95 -6.43 -5.41
CA ASN A 52 -0.51 -7.21 -4.26
C ASN A 52 -0.37 -8.71 -4.58
N LYS A 53 -1.27 -9.25 -5.39
CA LYS A 53 -1.22 -10.67 -5.79
C LYS A 53 -0.15 -10.96 -6.84
N SER A 54 0.03 -10.05 -7.80
CA SER A 54 0.86 -10.29 -8.98
C SER A 54 2.32 -9.89 -8.79
N ASN A 55 2.59 -8.77 -8.11
CA ASN A 55 3.93 -8.18 -8.05
C ASN A 55 4.49 -8.03 -6.63
N MET A 56 3.64 -8.09 -5.59
CA MET A 56 4.05 -7.87 -4.21
C MET A 56 4.00 -9.13 -3.32
N GLU A 57 3.88 -10.30 -3.92
CA GLU A 57 3.88 -11.61 -3.20
C GLU A 57 2.90 -11.64 -2.01
N SER A 58 1.75 -10.96 -2.14
CA SER A 58 0.79 -10.74 -1.05
C SER A 58 1.41 -10.08 0.20
N GLY A 59 2.39 -9.23 0.00
CA GLY A 59 3.10 -8.52 1.07
C GLY A 59 2.33 -7.37 1.69
N LEU A 60 1.27 -6.86 1.03
CA LEU A 60 0.34 -5.90 1.63
C LEU A 60 -0.69 -6.66 2.47
N VAL A 61 -0.79 -6.32 3.74
CA VAL A 61 -1.70 -6.95 4.71
C VAL A 61 -3.09 -6.31 4.66
N GLN A 62 -3.12 -4.99 4.78
CA GLN A 62 -4.34 -4.17 4.73
C GLN A 62 -3.99 -2.71 4.48
N TRP A 63 -5.00 -1.92 4.12
CA TRP A 63 -4.88 -0.47 3.99
C TRP A 63 -6.12 0.26 4.47
N LYS A 64 -5.93 1.53 4.83
CA LYS A 64 -6.97 2.44 5.27
C LYS A 64 -6.80 3.77 4.54
N ILE A 65 -7.85 4.24 3.90
CA ILE A 65 -7.84 5.48 3.12
C ILE A 65 -8.65 6.55 3.86
N ASN A 66 -8.02 7.72 4.05
CA ASN A 66 -8.65 8.92 4.58
C ASN A 66 -8.81 9.93 3.45
N LEU A 67 -10.01 9.98 2.87
CA LEU A 67 -10.30 10.84 1.72
C LEU A 67 -10.30 12.34 2.05
N LEU A 68 -10.63 12.71 3.29
CA LEU A 68 -10.60 14.11 3.72
C LEU A 68 -9.19 14.68 3.74
N GLN A 69 -8.22 13.86 4.14
CA GLN A 69 -6.81 14.25 4.21
C GLN A 69 -6.05 13.91 2.92
N GLY A 70 -6.60 13.03 2.08
CA GLY A 70 -5.89 12.52 0.91
C GLY A 70 -4.71 11.64 1.32
N GLU A 71 -4.95 10.68 2.20
CA GLU A 71 -3.92 9.78 2.75
C GLU A 71 -4.33 8.33 2.64
N ILE A 72 -3.36 7.48 2.40
CA ILE A 72 -3.48 6.03 2.55
C ILE A 72 -2.48 5.53 3.58
N ARG A 73 -2.95 4.76 4.54
CA ARG A 73 -2.11 3.99 5.46
C ARG A 73 -2.09 2.55 5.02
N VAL A 74 -0.90 2.00 4.81
CA VAL A 74 -0.70 0.62 4.33
C VAL A 74 0.08 -0.16 5.36
N GLN A 75 -0.42 -1.33 5.72
CA GLN A 75 0.31 -2.31 6.51
C GLN A 75 0.92 -3.35 5.57
N TYR A 76 2.21 -3.61 5.71
CA TYR A 76 2.93 -4.47 4.80
C TYR A 76 4.05 -5.25 5.52
N PHE A 77 4.51 -6.33 4.90
CA PHE A 77 5.68 -7.10 5.33
C PHE A 77 6.94 -6.56 4.66
N PRO A 78 7.93 -6.01 5.45
CA PRO A 78 9.12 -5.38 4.89
C PRO A 78 10.07 -6.33 4.14
N ASP A 79 9.98 -7.63 4.42
CA ASP A 79 10.72 -8.68 3.72
C ASP A 79 10.22 -8.94 2.29
N ARG A 80 9.01 -8.52 1.96
CA ARG A 80 8.37 -8.73 0.64
C ARG A 80 8.18 -7.44 -0.14
N VAL A 81 7.86 -6.36 0.54
CA VAL A 81 7.51 -5.08 -0.07
C VAL A 81 8.27 -3.94 0.58
N SER A 82 8.87 -3.07 -0.20
CA SER A 82 9.47 -1.84 0.28
C SER A 82 8.48 -0.66 0.22
N PRO A 83 8.71 0.42 1.01
CA PRO A 83 7.94 1.66 0.89
C PRO A 83 7.90 2.23 -0.53
N ASP A 84 9.00 2.13 -1.27
CA ASP A 84 9.09 2.65 -2.64
C ASP A 84 8.25 1.82 -3.62
N MET A 85 8.16 0.50 -3.42
CA MET A 85 7.26 -0.34 -4.21
C MET A 85 5.80 0.08 -4.01
N ILE A 86 5.40 0.45 -2.78
CA ILE A 86 4.04 0.92 -2.49
C ILE A 86 3.79 2.27 -3.17
N ARG A 87 4.74 3.22 -3.10
CA ARG A 87 4.64 4.50 -3.82
C ARG A 87 4.54 4.30 -5.33
N THR A 88 5.39 3.45 -5.88
CA THR A 88 5.36 3.09 -7.30
C THR A 88 4.02 2.50 -7.71
N ALA A 89 3.41 1.64 -6.87
CA ALA A 89 2.09 1.09 -7.15
C ALA A 89 1.00 2.18 -7.20
N LEU A 90 1.03 3.17 -6.29
CA LEU A 90 0.12 4.31 -6.34
C LEU A 90 0.34 5.12 -7.63
N ASN A 91 1.59 5.40 -8.00
CA ASN A 91 1.93 6.14 -9.21
C ASN A 91 1.47 5.41 -10.48
N ASN A 92 1.63 4.09 -10.54
CA ASN A 92 1.15 3.24 -11.63
C ASN A 92 -0.39 3.16 -11.70
N ALA A 93 -1.06 3.33 -10.55
CA ALA A 93 -2.52 3.41 -10.51
C ALA A 93 -3.07 4.79 -10.90
N GLY A 94 -2.22 5.77 -11.14
CA GLY A 94 -2.59 7.14 -11.51
C GLY A 94 -2.72 8.10 -10.32
N PHE A 95 -2.20 7.73 -9.15
CA PHE A 95 -2.25 8.53 -7.94
C PHE A 95 -0.87 9.05 -7.54
N ASP A 96 -0.80 10.29 -7.06
CA ASP A 96 0.42 10.84 -6.51
C ASP A 96 0.78 10.11 -5.20
N ALA A 97 2.07 10.01 -4.91
CA ALA A 97 2.57 9.36 -3.72
C ALA A 97 3.65 10.22 -3.05
N ASP A 98 3.27 10.91 -1.98
CA ASP A 98 4.10 11.90 -1.30
C ASP A 98 4.56 13.01 -2.28
N SER A 99 5.87 13.15 -2.54
CA SER A 99 6.42 14.10 -3.50
C SER A 99 6.46 13.58 -4.94
N GLU A 100 6.17 12.30 -5.16
CA GLU A 100 6.22 11.69 -6.48
C GLU A 100 4.89 11.83 -7.20
N LYS A 101 4.94 12.24 -8.45
CA LYS A 101 3.73 12.35 -9.28
C LYS A 101 3.38 11.02 -9.92
N ALA A 102 2.08 10.80 -10.10
CA ALA A 102 1.57 9.68 -10.86
C ALA A 102 2.21 9.60 -12.26
N ILE A 103 2.37 8.39 -12.77
CA ILE A 103 2.81 8.17 -14.15
C ILE A 103 1.77 8.79 -15.08
N GLU A 104 2.22 9.58 -16.04
CA GLU A 104 1.35 10.40 -16.90
C GLU A 104 0.29 9.57 -17.63
N ASP A 105 0.68 8.44 -18.19
CA ASP A 105 -0.26 7.58 -18.92
C ASP A 105 -1.33 6.98 -18.00
N ALA A 106 -0.95 6.52 -16.81
CA ALA A 106 -1.90 6.05 -15.81
C ALA A 106 -2.81 7.20 -15.32
N TYR A 107 -2.22 8.36 -15.08
CA TYR A 107 -2.97 9.56 -14.67
C TYR A 107 -4.01 9.99 -15.70
N LYS A 108 -3.73 9.87 -17.00
CA LYS A 108 -4.70 10.16 -18.07
C LYS A 108 -5.93 9.26 -18.03
N THR A 109 -5.78 8.02 -17.59
CA THR A 109 -6.85 7.00 -17.63
C THR A 109 -7.79 7.02 -16.43
N ILE A 110 -7.41 7.61 -15.30
CA ILE A 110 -8.28 7.69 -14.12
C ILE A 110 -9.45 8.64 -14.36
N PRO A 111 -10.60 8.46 -13.66
CA PRO A 111 -11.76 9.33 -13.78
C PRO A 111 -11.42 10.81 -13.58
N ALA A 112 -12.14 11.70 -14.25
CA ALA A 112 -11.90 13.14 -14.18
C ALA A 112 -11.94 13.69 -12.74
N ILE A 113 -12.84 13.16 -11.89
CA ILE A 113 -12.93 13.55 -10.48
C ILE A 113 -11.67 13.17 -9.67
N CYS A 114 -10.88 12.20 -10.14
CA CYS A 114 -9.65 11.76 -9.50
C CYS A 114 -8.40 12.51 -10.01
N LYS A 115 -8.57 13.47 -10.89
CA LYS A 115 -7.48 14.38 -11.27
C LYS A 115 -7.16 15.32 -10.11
N ARG A 116 -5.98 15.94 -10.15
CA ARG A 116 -5.62 16.99 -9.19
C ARG A 116 -6.59 18.17 -9.32
N ALA A 117 -6.75 18.92 -8.25
CA ALA A 117 -7.62 20.11 -8.25
C ALA A 117 -7.23 21.12 -9.34
N ILE A 118 -5.94 21.29 -9.60
CA ILE A 118 -5.42 22.16 -10.66
C ILE A 118 -5.84 21.70 -12.06
N ASP A 119 -6.08 20.40 -12.23
CA ASP A 119 -6.53 19.79 -13.48
C ASP A 119 -8.07 19.61 -13.51
N GLY A 120 -8.79 20.25 -12.60
CA GLY A 120 -10.25 20.25 -12.53
C GLY A 120 -10.87 19.06 -11.79
N GLY A 121 -10.07 18.26 -11.11
CA GLY A 121 -10.54 17.13 -10.29
C GLY A 121 -10.85 17.52 -8.83
N GLY A 122 -11.14 16.49 -8.04
CA GLY A 122 -11.39 16.63 -6.60
C GLY A 122 -12.80 17.12 -6.23
N PRO A 123 -13.01 17.43 -4.93
CA PRO A 123 -14.31 17.90 -4.44
C PRO A 123 -14.74 19.19 -5.12
N GLN A 124 -15.99 19.24 -5.59
CA GLN A 124 -16.60 20.43 -6.16
C GLN A 124 -17.42 21.18 -5.10
N PRO A 125 -17.57 22.52 -5.21
CA PRO A 125 -18.44 23.27 -4.32
C PRO A 125 -19.86 22.67 -4.29
N ARG A 126 -20.41 22.44 -3.09
CA ARG A 126 -21.73 21.84 -2.86
C ARG A 126 -21.91 20.38 -3.34
N LYS A 127 -20.84 19.72 -3.77
CA LYS A 127 -20.88 18.29 -4.16
C LYS A 127 -19.76 17.53 -3.42
N PRO A 128 -20.03 17.06 -2.19
CA PRO A 128 -19.06 16.27 -1.46
C PRO A 128 -18.81 14.95 -2.21
N CYS A 129 -17.57 14.56 -2.36
CA CYS A 129 -17.18 13.32 -3.06
C CYS A 129 -16.44 12.32 -2.16
N HIS A 130 -16.21 12.67 -0.90
CA HIS A 130 -15.56 11.79 0.08
C HIS A 130 -16.49 10.77 0.73
N ILE A 131 -17.78 10.85 0.44
CA ILE A 131 -18.82 9.96 0.97
C ILE A 131 -19.21 8.96 -0.12
N GLN A 132 -19.50 7.72 0.29
CA GLN A 132 -20.02 6.72 -0.62
C GLN A 132 -21.35 7.21 -1.23
N PRO A 133 -21.51 7.13 -2.57
CA PRO A 133 -22.77 7.44 -3.22
C PRO A 133 -23.88 6.52 -2.70
N ILE A 134 -25.05 7.10 -2.40
CA ILE A 134 -26.23 6.33 -2.04
C ILE A 134 -26.69 5.60 -3.31
N GLN A 135 -26.70 4.28 -3.24
CA GLN A 135 -27.24 3.41 -4.31
C GLN A 135 -28.77 3.43 -4.32
#